data_fc6c7187c1ec84db4a874f3872f03ad5
#
_entry.id   fc6c7187c1ec84db4a874f3872f03ad5
#
_cell.length_a   1.000
_cell.length_b   1.000
_cell.length_c   1.000
_cell.angle_alpha   90.00
_cell.angle_beta   90.00
_cell.angle_gamma   90.00
#
_symmetry.space_group_name_H-M   'P 1'
#
loop_
_entity.id
_entity.type
_entity.pdbx_description
1 polymer ?
#
loop_
_entity_poly.entity_id
_entity_poly.type
_entity_poly.pdbx_seq_one_letter_code
_entity_poly.pdbx_strand_id
1 'polypeptide(L)'
;MYALSTQQVIEWTEDGQPQAAAWRSESGAPPPRRVVVADDRMTADAAYRLVCEGTALLWRGDYQGARQLLAALARRVDRGPRRPRGRRGPAESAAEAFHRHRQEQGRRARLLGMLLVPLDADLAVPLRRAPDVREACAQVYGAAQGPSVISLRELLGLIGAHEWREKGVEVPALGGDRIHPYYGVFSPVRGEYVDLVAEAPLPASRAAAFDIGTGSGVLAAVLARRGIERVVATDQDERALACARENVARLGLAERVEVVRADLFPPGRAPLIVCNPPWVPARPSSPVEYAVYDPGSRMLHGFLNGLTDALTPDGEGWLILSDLAEHLGLRTREELLGAFESAGLRVVDRLDTRPTHHRATDAGDPLHAARAAEVTSLWRLAAG
;
A
#
# COMPACT_ATOMS: atom_id res chain seq x y z
N MET A 1 8.84 -7.06 18.79
CA MET A 1 8.04 -7.96 19.68
C MET A 1 6.59 -7.72 19.33
N TYR A 2 6.05 -8.49 18.34
CA TYR A 2 4.61 -8.49 18.07
C TYR A 2 3.94 -9.13 19.28
N ALA A 3 3.21 -8.31 20.04
CA ALA A 3 2.29 -8.85 21.01
C ALA A 3 1.40 -9.87 20.30
N LEU A 4 1.23 -11.06 20.88
CA LEU A 4 0.16 -11.98 20.53
C LEU A 4 -1.13 -11.16 20.55
N SER A 5 -1.59 -10.75 19.37
CA SER A 5 -2.84 -10.01 19.23
C SER A 5 -3.92 -10.92 19.79
N THR A 6 -4.49 -10.53 20.92
CA THR A 6 -5.70 -11.17 21.44
C THR A 6 -6.70 -11.15 20.28
N GLN A 7 -7.04 -12.32 19.79
CA GLN A 7 -7.95 -12.48 18.66
C GLN A 7 -9.25 -11.74 19.00
N GLN A 8 -9.52 -10.65 18.28
CA GLN A 8 -10.71 -9.84 18.51
C GLN A 8 -11.94 -10.68 18.16
N VAL A 9 -13.00 -10.54 18.93
CA VAL A 9 -14.27 -11.28 18.77
C VAL A 9 -15.35 -10.29 18.35
N ILE A 10 -16.17 -10.68 17.38
CA ILE A 10 -17.40 -10.00 17.01
C ILE A 10 -18.59 -10.80 17.56
N GLU A 11 -19.57 -10.07 18.11
CA GLU A 11 -20.76 -10.66 18.72
C GLU A 11 -22.03 -10.12 18.06
N TRP A 12 -23.05 -11.00 17.95
CA TRP A 12 -24.36 -10.62 17.43
C TRP A 12 -25.45 -11.53 18.00
N THR A 13 -26.71 -11.18 17.74
CA THR A 13 -27.85 -12.03 18.03
C THR A 13 -28.47 -12.53 16.72
N GLU A 14 -28.66 -13.84 16.60
CA GLU A 14 -29.32 -14.48 15.46
C GLU A 14 -30.36 -15.47 16.00
N ASP A 15 -31.59 -15.38 15.50
CA ASP A 15 -32.75 -16.20 15.95
C ASP A 15 -32.95 -16.20 17.48
N GLY A 16 -32.70 -15.05 18.10
CA GLY A 16 -32.80 -14.86 19.55
C GLY A 16 -31.66 -15.45 20.37
N GLN A 17 -30.65 -16.06 19.74
CA GLN A 17 -29.47 -16.62 20.39
C GLN A 17 -28.22 -15.75 20.22
N PRO A 18 -27.43 -15.59 21.29
CA PRO A 18 -26.12 -14.89 21.17
C PRO A 18 -25.15 -15.74 20.34
N GLN A 19 -24.48 -15.10 19.44
CA GLN A 19 -23.46 -15.68 18.55
C GLN A 19 -22.17 -14.91 18.70
N ALA A 20 -21.02 -15.57 18.47
CA ALA A 20 -19.71 -14.95 18.45
C ALA A 20 -18.80 -15.66 17.44
N ALA A 21 -17.89 -14.90 16.84
CA ALA A 21 -16.85 -15.43 15.96
C ALA A 21 -15.58 -14.56 16.02
N ALA A 22 -14.47 -15.07 15.51
CA ALA A 22 -13.27 -14.29 15.36
C ALA A 22 -13.49 -13.13 14.39
N TRP A 23 -13.03 -11.94 14.74
CA TRP A 23 -13.01 -10.79 13.85
C TRP A 23 -11.73 -10.75 13.03
N ARG A 24 -11.86 -10.61 11.70
CA ARG A 24 -10.71 -10.46 10.78
C ARG A 24 -10.68 -9.05 10.22
N SER A 25 -9.56 -8.35 10.40
CA SER A 25 -9.30 -7.04 9.81
C SER A 25 -7.81 -6.77 9.68
N GLU A 26 -7.32 -6.68 8.45
CA GLU A 26 -5.93 -6.32 8.14
C GLU A 26 -5.63 -4.85 8.45
N SER A 27 -6.64 -3.99 8.40
CA SER A 27 -6.48 -2.58 8.78
C SER A 27 -6.41 -2.36 10.30
N GLY A 28 -6.57 -3.42 11.11
CA GLY A 28 -6.64 -3.32 12.55
C GLY A 28 -7.92 -2.64 13.06
N ALA A 29 -8.94 -2.50 12.20
CA ALA A 29 -10.22 -1.93 12.61
C ALA A 29 -10.88 -2.80 13.69
N PRO A 30 -11.37 -2.20 14.79
CA PRO A 30 -12.06 -2.96 15.83
C PRO A 30 -13.38 -3.57 15.29
N PRO A 31 -13.86 -4.66 15.89
CA PRO A 31 -15.13 -5.24 15.50
C PRO A 31 -16.28 -4.24 15.71
N PRO A 32 -17.29 -4.23 14.83
CA PRO A 32 -18.47 -3.41 15.01
C PRO A 32 -19.21 -3.76 16.31
N ARG A 33 -19.65 -2.72 17.04
CA ARG A 33 -20.36 -2.91 18.32
C ARG A 33 -21.83 -3.34 18.14
N ARG A 34 -22.42 -3.02 17.01
CA ARG A 34 -23.81 -3.37 16.67
C ARG A 34 -23.83 -4.12 15.35
N VAL A 35 -24.40 -5.29 15.36
CA VAL A 35 -24.49 -6.18 14.19
C VAL A 35 -25.94 -6.67 14.07
N VAL A 36 -26.47 -6.62 12.86
CA VAL A 36 -27.76 -7.22 12.50
C VAL A 36 -27.56 -8.21 11.36
N VAL A 37 -28.28 -9.30 11.40
CA VAL A 37 -28.33 -10.26 10.30
C VAL A 37 -29.13 -9.67 9.14
N ALA A 38 -28.62 -9.81 7.92
CA ALA A 38 -29.24 -9.30 6.70
C ALA A 38 -29.20 -10.36 5.59
N ASP A 39 -30.19 -10.34 4.73
CA ASP A 39 -30.34 -11.25 3.60
C ASP A 39 -30.78 -10.51 2.32
N ASP A 40 -31.11 -11.26 1.26
CA ASP A 40 -31.50 -10.72 -0.05
C ASP A 40 -32.77 -9.83 -0.02
N ARG A 41 -33.50 -9.77 1.11
CA ARG A 41 -34.65 -8.85 1.31
C ARG A 41 -34.23 -7.48 1.77
N MET A 42 -32.96 -7.30 2.20
CA MET A 42 -32.44 -6.01 2.66
C MET A 42 -32.38 -4.99 1.51
N THR A 43 -33.13 -3.92 1.64
CA THR A 43 -33.07 -2.84 0.66
C THR A 43 -31.81 -1.97 0.86
N ALA A 44 -31.30 -1.42 -0.23
CA ALA A 44 -30.08 -0.58 -0.16
C ALA A 44 -30.30 0.71 0.65
N ASP A 45 -31.53 1.21 0.78
CA ASP A 45 -31.83 2.41 1.59
C ASP A 45 -31.86 2.06 3.08
N ALA A 46 -32.45 0.94 3.45
CA ALA A 46 -32.40 0.44 4.83
C ALA A 46 -30.95 0.12 5.26
N ALA A 47 -30.21 -0.57 4.42
CA ALA A 47 -28.79 -0.85 4.63
C ALA A 47 -27.97 0.43 4.83
N TYR A 48 -28.15 1.44 3.95
CA TYR A 48 -27.42 2.72 4.05
C TYR A 48 -27.72 3.44 5.37
N ARG A 49 -28.99 3.49 5.81
CA ARG A 49 -29.35 4.08 7.09
C ARG A 49 -28.66 3.38 8.24
N LEU A 50 -28.74 2.02 8.31
CA LEU A 50 -28.12 1.24 9.38
C LEU A 50 -26.60 1.43 9.46
N VAL A 51 -25.89 1.40 8.32
CA VAL A 51 -24.43 1.60 8.35
C VAL A 51 -24.04 3.03 8.72
N CYS A 52 -24.86 4.04 8.36
CA CYS A 52 -24.65 5.42 8.81
C CYS A 52 -24.87 5.58 10.32
N GLU A 53 -25.73 4.79 10.92
CA GLU A 53 -25.97 4.71 12.37
C GLU A 53 -24.91 3.87 13.10
N GLY A 54 -23.94 3.30 12.39
CA GLY A 54 -22.85 2.48 12.93
C GLY A 54 -23.27 1.03 13.24
N THR A 55 -24.30 0.51 12.55
CA THR A 55 -24.73 -0.88 12.64
C THR A 55 -24.22 -1.67 11.44
N ALA A 56 -23.44 -2.71 11.68
CA ALA A 56 -22.95 -3.62 10.65
C ALA A 56 -24.02 -4.64 10.23
N LEU A 57 -23.91 -5.10 9.00
CA LEU A 57 -24.82 -6.03 8.36
C LEU A 57 -24.10 -7.36 8.14
N LEU A 58 -24.40 -8.39 8.93
CA LEU A 58 -23.87 -9.75 8.71
C LEU A 58 -24.75 -10.46 7.68
N TRP A 59 -24.16 -10.72 6.52
CA TRP A 59 -24.89 -11.23 5.37
C TRP A 59 -25.10 -12.75 5.45
N ARG A 60 -26.34 -13.20 5.19
CA ARG A 60 -26.77 -14.60 5.13
C ARG A 60 -27.43 -14.97 3.79
N GLY A 61 -27.61 -13.98 2.91
CA GLY A 61 -28.20 -14.19 1.58
C GLY A 61 -27.17 -14.70 0.56
N ASP A 62 -27.50 -14.54 -0.71
CA ASP A 62 -26.63 -14.92 -1.82
C ASP A 62 -25.41 -14.00 -1.89
N TYR A 63 -24.22 -14.55 -2.18
CA TYR A 63 -22.98 -13.78 -2.28
C TYR A 63 -23.03 -12.67 -3.34
N GLN A 64 -23.69 -12.94 -4.48
CA GLN A 64 -23.86 -11.92 -5.51
C GLN A 64 -24.81 -10.80 -5.05
N GLY A 65 -25.82 -11.13 -4.22
CA GLY A 65 -26.66 -10.16 -3.53
C GLY A 65 -25.86 -9.24 -2.63
N ALA A 66 -24.92 -9.79 -1.84
CA ALA A 66 -23.99 -9.00 -1.03
C ALA A 66 -23.15 -8.04 -1.86
N ARG A 67 -22.58 -8.49 -2.99
CA ARG A 67 -21.79 -7.64 -3.90
C ARG A 67 -22.63 -6.51 -4.51
N GLN A 68 -23.86 -6.81 -4.93
CA GLN A 68 -24.79 -5.81 -5.47
C GLN A 68 -25.18 -4.78 -4.40
N LEU A 69 -25.42 -5.21 -3.17
CA LEU A 69 -25.68 -4.31 -2.05
C LEU A 69 -24.49 -3.43 -1.74
N LEU A 70 -23.26 -3.98 -1.70
CA LEU A 70 -22.03 -3.20 -1.51
C LEU A 70 -21.88 -2.12 -2.59
N ALA A 71 -22.10 -2.47 -3.86
CA ALA A 71 -22.05 -1.52 -4.96
C ALA A 71 -23.14 -0.44 -4.85
N ALA A 72 -24.34 -0.80 -4.39
CA ALA A 72 -25.43 0.14 -4.14
C ALA A 72 -25.13 1.08 -2.96
N LEU A 73 -24.51 0.58 -1.89
CA LEU A 73 -24.03 1.37 -0.77
C LEU A 73 -22.94 2.36 -1.23
N ALA A 74 -21.95 1.89 -2.02
CA ALA A 74 -20.91 2.76 -2.57
C ALA A 74 -21.50 3.95 -3.32
N ARG A 75 -22.43 3.70 -4.25
CA ARG A 75 -23.11 4.79 -4.98
C ARG A 75 -23.85 5.77 -4.08
N ARG A 76 -24.40 5.33 -2.94
CA ARG A 76 -25.08 6.22 -1.98
C ARG A 76 -24.10 7.04 -1.17
N VAL A 77 -23.02 6.42 -0.72
CA VAL A 77 -21.93 7.09 0.02
C VAL A 77 -21.29 8.16 -0.87
N ASP A 78 -21.05 7.87 -2.15
CA ASP A 78 -20.39 8.75 -3.12
C ASP A 78 -21.28 9.94 -3.52
N ARG A 79 -22.61 9.78 -3.49
CA ARG A 79 -23.55 10.90 -3.69
C ARG A 79 -23.48 11.96 -2.60
N GLY A 80 -23.08 11.58 -1.38
CA GLY A 80 -22.96 12.45 -0.21
C GLY A 80 -24.27 13.20 0.14
N PRO A 81 -24.32 13.90 1.26
CA PRO A 81 -25.39 14.87 1.51
C PRO A 81 -25.24 16.02 0.50
N ARG A 82 -26.33 16.37 -0.21
CA ARG A 82 -26.35 17.55 -1.09
C ARG A 82 -25.92 18.77 -0.27
N ARG A 83 -24.74 19.30 -0.56
CA ARG A 83 -24.34 20.61 0.01
C ARG A 83 -25.28 21.66 -0.49
N PRO A 84 -25.82 22.53 0.38
CA PRO A 84 -26.57 23.69 -0.06
C PRO A 84 -25.68 24.53 -1.00
N ARG A 85 -26.21 24.90 -2.17
CA ARG A 85 -25.58 25.91 -3.05
C ARG A 85 -25.59 27.27 -2.32
N GLY A 86 -24.55 27.53 -1.51
CA GLY A 86 -24.47 28.78 -0.79
C GLY A 86 -23.08 29.09 -0.31
N ARG A 87 -22.54 30.22 -0.75
CA ARG A 87 -21.26 30.87 -0.45
C ARG A 87 -20.03 30.05 -0.76
N ARG A 88 -19.29 30.43 -1.83
CA ARG A 88 -17.89 30.12 -1.97
C ARG A 88 -17.17 30.73 -0.76
N GLY A 89 -16.72 29.87 0.15
CA GLY A 89 -15.72 30.25 1.14
C GLY A 89 -14.40 30.66 0.45
N PRO A 90 -13.40 31.13 1.22
CA PRO A 90 -12.07 31.39 0.69
C PRO A 90 -11.57 30.15 -0.08
N ALA A 91 -10.72 30.39 -1.10
CA ALA A 91 -10.15 29.30 -1.90
C ALA A 91 -9.41 28.34 -0.96
N GLU A 92 -9.81 27.08 -1.00
CA GLU A 92 -9.21 26.01 -0.18
C GLU A 92 -7.79 25.76 -0.66
N SER A 93 -6.83 25.64 0.27
CA SER A 93 -5.45 25.25 -0.05
C SER A 93 -5.36 23.81 -0.51
N ALA A 94 -4.29 23.45 -1.24
CA ALA A 94 -4.05 22.07 -1.68
C ALA A 94 -3.96 21.09 -0.50
N ALA A 95 -3.36 21.50 0.62
CA ALA A 95 -3.26 20.71 1.84
C ALA A 95 -4.65 20.47 2.48
N GLU A 96 -5.49 21.50 2.57
CA GLU A 96 -6.86 21.34 3.08
C GLU A 96 -7.69 20.42 2.19
N ALA A 97 -7.60 20.56 0.86
CA ALA A 97 -8.26 19.68 -0.10
C ALA A 97 -7.80 18.22 0.07
N PHE A 98 -6.51 18.00 0.25
CA PHE A 98 -5.94 16.68 0.54
C PHE A 98 -6.48 16.08 1.84
N HIS A 99 -6.45 16.83 2.94
CA HIS A 99 -6.93 16.34 4.24
C HIS A 99 -8.44 16.03 4.21
N ARG A 100 -9.23 16.88 3.55
CA ARG A 100 -10.65 16.62 3.35
C ARG A 100 -10.87 15.35 2.52
N HIS A 101 -10.17 15.21 1.39
CA HIS A 101 -10.24 14.00 0.56
C HIS A 101 -9.92 12.75 1.38
N ARG A 102 -8.87 12.78 2.21
CA ARG A 102 -8.49 11.68 3.11
C ARG A 102 -9.60 11.35 4.12
N GLN A 103 -10.22 12.35 4.71
CA GLN A 103 -11.34 12.16 5.63
C GLN A 103 -12.56 11.52 4.93
N GLU A 104 -12.88 11.95 3.72
CA GLU A 104 -13.95 11.40 2.91
C GLU A 104 -13.66 9.94 2.52
N GLN A 105 -12.44 9.61 2.11
CA GLN A 105 -12.02 8.24 1.85
C GLN A 105 -12.09 7.36 3.09
N GLY A 106 -11.63 7.85 4.25
CA GLY A 106 -11.72 7.13 5.52
C GLY A 106 -13.18 6.89 5.95
N ARG A 107 -14.06 7.89 5.78
CA ARG A 107 -15.51 7.73 6.01
C ARG A 107 -16.10 6.68 5.06
N ARG A 108 -15.79 6.77 3.77
CA ARG A 108 -16.23 5.81 2.76
C ARG A 108 -15.80 4.39 3.11
N ALA A 109 -14.53 4.21 3.47
CA ALA A 109 -13.98 2.92 3.86
C ALA A 109 -14.72 2.32 5.07
N ARG A 110 -15.00 3.12 6.11
CA ARG A 110 -15.75 2.68 7.30
C ARG A 110 -17.16 2.24 6.94
N LEU A 111 -17.91 3.05 6.18
CA LEU A 111 -19.29 2.74 5.84
C LEU A 111 -19.39 1.46 4.99
N LEU A 112 -18.53 1.31 4.00
CA LEU A 112 -18.49 0.11 3.14
C LEU A 112 -17.94 -1.11 3.89
N GLY A 113 -17.12 -0.90 4.92
CA GLY A 113 -16.62 -1.95 5.79
C GLY A 113 -17.69 -2.56 6.71
N MET A 114 -18.88 -1.94 6.82
CA MET A 114 -19.98 -2.43 7.66
C MET A 114 -20.80 -3.57 7.02
N LEU A 115 -20.60 -3.92 5.76
CA LEU A 115 -21.18 -5.12 5.17
C LEU A 115 -20.22 -6.29 5.39
N LEU A 116 -20.64 -7.26 6.17
CA LEU A 116 -19.86 -8.37 6.67
C LEU A 116 -20.27 -9.69 6.04
N VAL A 117 -19.33 -10.60 5.89
CA VAL A 117 -19.57 -11.98 5.47
C VAL A 117 -18.89 -12.95 6.44
N PRO A 118 -19.50 -14.12 6.70
CA PRO A 118 -18.88 -15.17 7.50
C PRO A 118 -17.81 -15.90 6.69
N LEU A 119 -16.82 -16.43 7.39
CA LEU A 119 -15.87 -17.42 6.91
C LEU A 119 -15.97 -18.66 7.81
N ASP A 120 -16.05 -19.83 7.21
CA ASP A 120 -16.03 -21.10 7.92
C ASP A 120 -14.65 -21.43 8.50
N ALA A 121 -14.56 -22.53 9.22
CA ALA A 121 -13.33 -23.00 9.85
C ALA A 121 -12.20 -23.29 8.84
N ASP A 122 -12.49 -23.50 7.58
CA ASP A 122 -11.53 -23.68 6.48
C ASP A 122 -11.32 -22.42 5.61
N LEU A 123 -11.80 -21.26 6.07
CA LEU A 123 -11.77 -19.97 5.36
C LEU A 123 -12.70 -19.90 4.13
N ALA A 124 -13.59 -20.88 3.93
CA ALA A 124 -14.62 -20.79 2.89
C ALA A 124 -15.70 -19.77 3.27
N VAL A 125 -16.32 -19.13 2.29
CA VAL A 125 -17.51 -18.30 2.51
C VAL A 125 -18.76 -19.19 2.38
N PRO A 126 -19.51 -19.46 3.47
CA PRO A 126 -20.67 -20.34 3.44
C PRO A 126 -21.93 -19.66 2.89
N LEU A 127 -21.80 -18.98 1.77
CA LEU A 127 -22.90 -18.31 1.08
C LEU A 127 -23.08 -18.90 -0.31
N ARG A 128 -24.33 -18.99 -0.75
CA ARG A 128 -24.64 -19.47 -2.10
C ARG A 128 -23.90 -18.63 -3.15
N ARG A 129 -23.31 -19.26 -4.17
CA ARG A 129 -22.55 -18.67 -5.26
C ARG A 129 -21.31 -17.86 -4.84
N ALA A 130 -20.78 -18.11 -3.65
CA ALA A 130 -19.50 -17.56 -3.24
C ALA A 130 -18.36 -18.20 -4.04
N PRO A 131 -17.32 -17.43 -4.42
CA PRO A 131 -16.11 -17.99 -4.99
C PRO A 131 -15.32 -18.75 -3.93
N ASP A 132 -14.39 -19.60 -4.36
CA ASP A 132 -13.39 -20.14 -3.45
C ASP A 132 -12.38 -19.04 -3.11
N VAL A 133 -12.28 -18.72 -1.82
CA VAL A 133 -11.44 -17.65 -1.29
C VAL A 133 -10.37 -18.15 -0.31
N ARG A 134 -10.33 -19.47 -0.10
CA ARG A 134 -9.51 -20.11 0.94
C ARG A 134 -8.04 -19.74 0.80
N GLU A 135 -7.51 -19.84 -0.41
CA GLU A 135 -6.11 -19.52 -0.68
C GLU A 135 -5.82 -18.03 -0.51
N ALA A 136 -6.67 -17.15 -1.06
CA ALA A 136 -6.57 -15.70 -0.89
C ALA A 136 -6.58 -15.29 0.59
N CYS A 137 -7.45 -15.90 1.40
CA CYS A 137 -7.51 -15.66 2.84
C CYS A 137 -6.30 -16.26 3.58
N ALA A 138 -5.88 -17.48 3.24
CA ALA A 138 -4.77 -18.15 3.88
C ALA A 138 -3.43 -17.43 3.66
N GLN A 139 -3.23 -16.82 2.50
CA GLN A 139 -2.04 -16.01 2.20
C GLN A 139 -1.89 -14.80 3.13
N VAL A 140 -2.98 -14.29 3.67
CA VAL A 140 -3.00 -13.09 4.50
C VAL A 140 -3.15 -13.42 5.98
N TYR A 141 -4.05 -14.33 6.32
CA TYR A 141 -4.38 -14.67 7.71
C TYR A 141 -3.68 -15.94 8.23
N GLY A 142 -2.96 -16.64 7.36
CA GLY A 142 -2.37 -17.94 7.69
C GLY A 142 -3.41 -19.05 7.76
N ALA A 143 -3.06 -20.14 8.46
CA ALA A 143 -3.93 -21.28 8.61
C ALA A 143 -5.24 -20.92 9.34
N ALA A 144 -6.31 -21.57 8.94
CA ALA A 144 -7.62 -21.40 9.54
C ALA A 144 -7.60 -21.77 11.03
N GLN A 145 -8.27 -20.96 11.86
CA GLN A 145 -8.31 -21.12 13.32
C GLN A 145 -9.77 -21.15 13.84
N GLY A 146 -10.71 -21.55 13.01
CA GLY A 146 -12.13 -21.58 13.35
C GLY A 146 -12.95 -20.53 12.58
N PRO A 147 -14.28 -20.53 12.81
CA PRO A 147 -15.19 -19.60 12.16
C PRO A 147 -14.81 -18.13 12.45
N SER A 148 -14.94 -17.29 11.43
CA SER A 148 -14.61 -15.88 11.57
C SER A 148 -15.54 -15.01 10.72
N VAL A 149 -15.46 -13.69 10.90
CA VAL A 149 -16.24 -12.69 10.16
C VAL A 149 -15.28 -11.66 9.61
N ILE A 150 -15.50 -11.27 8.37
CA ILE A 150 -14.70 -10.28 7.65
C ILE A 150 -15.61 -9.26 6.94
N SER A 151 -15.12 -8.05 6.75
CA SER A 151 -15.77 -7.12 5.84
C SER A 151 -15.74 -7.64 4.39
N LEU A 152 -16.89 -7.63 3.69
CA LEU A 152 -16.94 -7.99 2.27
C LEU A 152 -15.99 -7.13 1.43
N ARG A 153 -15.85 -5.83 1.75
CA ARG A 153 -14.92 -4.94 1.06
C ARG A 153 -13.48 -5.41 1.19
N GLU A 154 -13.08 -5.83 2.39
CA GLU A 154 -11.73 -6.37 2.64
C GLU A 154 -11.54 -7.70 1.91
N LEU A 155 -12.49 -8.62 2.00
CA LEU A 155 -12.44 -9.89 1.29
C LEU A 155 -12.25 -9.70 -0.24
N LEU A 156 -12.97 -8.76 -0.85
CA LEU A 156 -12.79 -8.44 -2.26
C LEU A 156 -11.39 -7.89 -2.56
N GLY A 157 -10.79 -7.17 -1.62
CA GLY A 157 -9.40 -6.73 -1.70
C GLY A 157 -8.41 -7.90 -1.66
N LEU A 158 -8.65 -8.89 -0.79
CA LEU A 158 -7.82 -10.11 -0.71
C LEU A 158 -7.91 -10.93 -2.00
N ILE A 159 -9.12 -11.12 -2.54
CA ILE A 159 -9.33 -11.83 -3.81
C ILE A 159 -8.57 -11.13 -4.95
N GLY A 160 -8.74 -9.82 -5.07
CA GLY A 160 -8.04 -9.05 -6.12
C GLY A 160 -6.52 -9.10 -5.98
N ALA A 161 -5.99 -9.03 -4.76
CA ALA A 161 -4.54 -9.15 -4.53
C ALA A 161 -4.02 -10.55 -4.85
N HIS A 162 -4.79 -11.59 -4.52
CA HIS A 162 -4.45 -12.97 -4.89
C HIS A 162 -4.40 -13.15 -6.42
N GLU A 163 -5.42 -12.66 -7.15
CA GLU A 163 -5.43 -12.70 -8.61
C GLU A 163 -4.22 -11.97 -9.23
N TRP A 164 -3.85 -10.80 -8.67
CA TRP A 164 -2.65 -10.06 -9.10
C TRP A 164 -1.36 -10.83 -8.79
N ARG A 165 -1.28 -11.50 -7.64
CA ARG A 165 -0.13 -12.33 -7.29
C ARG A 165 0.01 -13.52 -8.22
N GLU A 166 -1.09 -14.23 -8.52
CA GLU A 166 -1.06 -15.36 -9.46
C GLU A 166 -0.65 -14.93 -10.87
N LYS A 167 -1.22 -13.84 -11.36
CA LYS A 167 -0.91 -13.31 -12.68
C LYS A 167 0.49 -12.73 -12.78
N GLY A 168 0.97 -12.08 -11.72
CA GLY A 168 2.18 -11.27 -11.71
C GLY A 168 2.04 -9.98 -12.53
N VAL A 169 2.92 -9.03 -12.23
CA VAL A 169 3.06 -7.74 -12.94
C VAL A 169 4.27 -7.82 -13.82
N GLU A 170 4.10 -7.64 -15.11
CA GLU A 170 5.18 -7.58 -16.07
C GLU A 170 6.03 -6.32 -15.86
N VAL A 171 7.35 -6.49 -15.83
CA VAL A 171 8.31 -5.41 -15.61
C VAL A 171 9.24 -5.32 -16.82
N PRO A 172 9.07 -4.32 -17.71
CA PRO A 172 9.90 -4.16 -18.91
C PRO A 172 11.40 -4.10 -18.60
N ALA A 173 11.79 -3.42 -17.53
CA ALA A 173 13.17 -3.32 -17.05
C ALA A 173 13.80 -4.67 -16.66
N LEU A 174 13.00 -5.72 -16.45
CA LEU A 174 13.45 -7.09 -16.24
C LEU A 174 13.36 -7.97 -17.50
N GLY A 175 13.23 -7.35 -18.68
CA GLY A 175 13.09 -8.07 -19.95
C GLY A 175 11.68 -8.68 -20.14
N GLY A 176 10.68 -8.19 -19.42
CA GLY A 176 9.31 -8.72 -19.44
C GLY A 176 9.03 -9.79 -18.40
N ASP A 177 10.01 -10.15 -17.57
CA ASP A 177 9.78 -11.03 -16.42
C ASP A 177 8.80 -10.39 -15.44
N ARG A 178 8.13 -11.24 -14.63
CA ARG A 178 7.03 -10.81 -13.76
C ARG A 178 7.42 -10.77 -12.29
N ILE A 179 6.91 -9.77 -11.59
CA ILE A 179 6.92 -9.65 -10.13
C ILE A 179 5.54 -10.06 -9.61
N HIS A 180 5.50 -10.90 -8.58
CA HIS A 180 4.31 -11.44 -7.94
C HIS A 180 4.10 -10.76 -6.57
N PRO A 181 3.34 -9.65 -6.50
CA PRO A 181 3.23 -8.88 -5.26
C PRO A 181 2.31 -9.57 -4.25
N TYR A 182 2.69 -9.55 -2.99
CA TYR A 182 1.82 -10.00 -1.89
C TYR A 182 0.80 -8.91 -1.52
N TYR A 183 -0.31 -9.32 -0.89
CA TYR A 183 -1.25 -8.35 -0.31
C TYR A 183 -0.54 -7.41 0.66
N GLY A 184 -0.76 -6.10 0.53
CA GLY A 184 -0.13 -5.08 1.36
C GLY A 184 1.28 -4.69 0.95
N VAL A 185 1.93 -5.43 0.06
CA VAL A 185 3.24 -5.07 -0.50
C VAL A 185 3.06 -4.22 -1.76
N PHE A 186 3.90 -3.20 -1.92
CA PHE A 186 3.81 -2.30 -3.08
C PHE A 186 4.03 -3.07 -4.38
N SER A 187 3.05 -2.92 -5.27
CA SER A 187 3.10 -3.55 -6.59
C SER A 187 3.69 -2.60 -7.63
N PRO A 188 4.66 -3.04 -8.47
CA PRO A 188 5.30 -2.20 -9.48
C PRO A 188 4.42 -1.96 -10.72
N VAL A 189 3.09 -1.85 -10.55
CA VAL A 189 2.16 -1.52 -11.64
C VAL A 189 2.46 -0.15 -12.25
N ARG A 190 3.04 0.75 -11.46
CA ARG A 190 3.58 2.02 -11.93
C ARG A 190 5.07 1.83 -12.19
N GLY A 191 5.44 1.48 -13.43
CA GLY A 191 6.80 1.12 -13.80
C GLY A 191 7.77 2.28 -13.86
N GLU A 192 7.31 3.54 -13.91
CA GLU A 192 8.13 4.71 -14.20
C GLU A 192 9.33 4.87 -13.25
N TYR A 193 9.15 4.56 -11.97
CA TYR A 193 10.24 4.62 -10.99
C TYR A 193 11.25 3.48 -11.17
N VAL A 194 10.82 2.34 -11.70
CA VAL A 194 11.69 1.20 -12.01
C VAL A 194 12.55 1.52 -13.22
N ASP A 195 11.96 2.17 -14.23
CA ASP A 195 12.67 2.59 -15.45
C ASP A 195 13.75 3.62 -15.13
N LEU A 196 13.51 4.56 -14.20
CA LEU A 196 14.55 5.48 -13.73
C LEU A 196 15.77 4.75 -13.16
N VAL A 197 15.55 3.69 -12.37
CA VAL A 197 16.65 2.86 -11.84
C VAL A 197 17.28 2.02 -12.93
N ALA A 198 16.53 1.58 -13.92
CA ALA A 198 17.04 0.79 -15.05
C ALA A 198 17.93 1.64 -15.97
N GLU A 199 17.66 2.93 -16.13
CA GLU A 199 18.32 3.83 -17.08
C GLU A 199 19.45 4.65 -16.46
N ALA A 200 19.39 4.96 -15.16
CA ALA A 200 20.39 5.79 -14.49
C ALA A 200 21.81 5.23 -14.67
N PRO A 201 22.84 6.06 -14.97
CA PRO A 201 24.19 5.57 -15.12
C PRO A 201 24.73 5.01 -13.81
N LEU A 202 25.13 3.72 -13.83
CA LEU A 202 25.69 3.04 -12.66
C LEU A 202 27.03 3.65 -12.25
N PRO A 203 27.36 3.67 -10.94
CA PRO A 203 28.68 4.05 -10.48
C PRO A 203 29.76 3.12 -11.03
N ALA A 204 31.03 3.55 -10.98
CA ALA A 204 32.15 2.78 -11.50
C ALA A 204 32.27 1.40 -10.84
N SER A 205 32.10 1.32 -9.52
CA SER A 205 32.11 0.07 -8.79
C SER A 205 30.73 -0.59 -8.85
N ARG A 206 30.68 -1.85 -9.25
CA ARG A 206 29.48 -2.69 -9.30
C ARG A 206 29.52 -3.86 -8.31
N ALA A 207 30.47 -3.83 -7.38
CA ALA A 207 30.70 -4.94 -6.44
C ALA A 207 29.48 -5.20 -5.52
N ALA A 208 28.81 -4.13 -5.08
CA ALA A 208 27.64 -4.26 -4.20
C ALA A 208 26.64 -3.12 -4.37
N ALA A 209 25.38 -3.40 -4.05
CA ALA A 209 24.34 -2.38 -3.83
C ALA A 209 23.44 -2.76 -2.66
N PHE A 210 22.84 -1.75 -2.02
CA PHE A 210 21.76 -1.94 -1.06
C PHE A 210 20.46 -1.42 -1.67
N ASP A 211 19.37 -2.17 -1.48
CA ASP A 211 17.99 -1.77 -1.83
C ASP A 211 17.21 -1.62 -0.52
N ILE A 212 16.99 -0.38 -0.10
CA ILE A 212 16.42 -0.03 1.20
C ILE A 212 14.90 0.09 1.11
N GLY A 213 14.17 -0.72 1.88
CA GLY A 213 12.72 -0.83 1.79
C GLY A 213 12.31 -1.55 0.50
N THR A 214 12.89 -2.72 0.28
CA THR A 214 12.82 -3.45 -1.01
C THR A 214 11.39 -3.84 -1.44
N GLY A 215 10.44 -3.95 -0.51
CA GLY A 215 9.06 -4.31 -0.81
C GLY A 215 8.95 -5.62 -1.59
N SER A 216 8.61 -5.56 -2.86
CA SER A 216 8.50 -6.74 -3.74
C SER A 216 9.83 -7.29 -4.26
N GLY A 217 10.95 -6.62 -4.00
CA GLY A 217 12.25 -7.00 -4.51
C GLY A 217 12.55 -6.52 -5.93
N VAL A 218 11.68 -5.71 -6.53
CA VAL A 218 11.80 -5.31 -7.94
C VAL A 218 13.05 -4.50 -8.22
N LEU A 219 13.42 -3.54 -7.38
CA LEU A 219 14.61 -2.72 -7.58
C LEU A 219 15.89 -3.53 -7.39
N ALA A 220 15.93 -4.38 -6.35
CA ALA A 220 17.02 -5.33 -6.15
C ALA A 220 17.24 -6.23 -7.38
N ALA A 221 16.16 -6.75 -7.97
CA ALA A 221 16.20 -7.57 -9.18
C ALA A 221 16.73 -6.78 -10.39
N VAL A 222 16.30 -5.53 -10.58
CA VAL A 222 16.78 -4.64 -11.65
C VAL A 222 18.28 -4.39 -11.48
N LEU A 223 18.74 -4.06 -10.29
CA LEU A 223 20.16 -3.82 -10.01
C LEU A 223 21.02 -5.05 -10.32
N ALA A 224 20.58 -6.24 -9.89
CA ALA A 224 21.27 -7.49 -10.18
C ALA A 224 21.31 -7.78 -11.70
N ARG A 225 20.22 -7.56 -12.44
CA ARG A 225 20.17 -7.70 -13.90
C ARG A 225 21.07 -6.70 -14.62
N ARG A 226 21.28 -5.52 -14.07
CA ARG A 226 22.18 -4.49 -14.58
C ARG A 226 23.66 -4.79 -14.31
N GLY A 227 23.99 -5.90 -13.66
CA GLY A 227 25.35 -6.37 -13.44
C GLY A 227 25.96 -5.96 -12.10
N ILE A 228 25.16 -5.55 -11.11
CA ILE A 228 25.64 -5.48 -9.73
C ILE A 228 25.90 -6.92 -9.24
N GLU A 229 27.08 -7.15 -8.70
CA GLU A 229 27.55 -8.50 -8.34
C GLU A 229 26.78 -9.04 -7.12
N ARG A 230 26.55 -8.21 -6.10
CA ARG A 230 25.79 -8.55 -4.90
C ARG A 230 24.83 -7.42 -4.54
N VAL A 231 23.57 -7.76 -4.31
CA VAL A 231 22.57 -6.82 -3.81
C VAL A 231 22.07 -7.28 -2.44
N VAL A 232 22.10 -6.41 -1.44
CA VAL A 232 21.45 -6.64 -0.15
C VAL A 232 20.16 -5.84 -0.12
N ALA A 233 19.04 -6.55 -0.11
CA ALA A 233 17.69 -5.99 -0.11
C ALA A 233 17.11 -6.02 1.30
N THR A 234 16.72 -4.87 1.85
CA THR A 234 16.28 -4.77 3.24
C THR A 234 14.82 -4.35 3.32
N ASP A 235 14.11 -4.84 4.33
CA ASP A 235 12.80 -4.38 4.74
C ASP A 235 12.56 -4.67 6.24
N GLN A 236 11.59 -3.99 6.86
CA GLN A 236 11.15 -4.29 8.22
C GLN A 236 9.96 -5.24 8.25
N ASP A 237 9.14 -5.25 7.19
CA ASP A 237 7.91 -6.03 7.08
C ASP A 237 8.22 -7.46 6.63
N GLU A 238 7.89 -8.45 7.46
CA GLU A 238 8.08 -9.88 7.15
C GLU A 238 7.33 -10.32 5.87
N ARG A 239 6.19 -9.69 5.57
CA ARG A 239 5.43 -9.96 4.34
C ARG A 239 6.17 -9.45 3.11
N ALA A 240 6.78 -8.26 3.20
CA ALA A 240 7.63 -7.71 2.15
C ALA A 240 8.88 -8.58 1.93
N LEU A 241 9.54 -9.00 3.02
CA LEU A 241 10.71 -9.89 2.95
C LEU A 241 10.36 -11.24 2.31
N ALA A 242 9.23 -11.85 2.67
CA ALA A 242 8.77 -13.10 2.06
C ALA A 242 8.46 -12.90 0.57
N CYS A 243 7.80 -11.81 0.21
CA CYS A 243 7.52 -11.44 -1.17
C CYS A 243 8.80 -11.25 -2.00
N ALA A 244 9.75 -10.48 -1.48
CA ALA A 244 11.03 -10.25 -2.15
C ALA A 244 11.82 -11.53 -2.37
N ARG A 245 11.91 -12.42 -1.35
CA ARG A 245 12.59 -13.72 -1.48
C ARG A 245 11.96 -14.60 -2.55
N GLU A 246 10.63 -14.68 -2.59
CA GLU A 246 9.92 -15.46 -3.60
C GLU A 246 10.18 -14.91 -5.02
N ASN A 247 10.07 -13.59 -5.22
CA ASN A 247 10.31 -12.96 -6.51
C ASN A 247 11.77 -13.14 -6.96
N VAL A 248 12.73 -12.91 -6.07
CA VAL A 248 14.16 -13.11 -6.33
C VAL A 248 14.47 -14.56 -6.75
N ALA A 249 13.86 -15.53 -6.06
CA ALA A 249 14.01 -16.95 -6.41
C ALA A 249 13.38 -17.28 -7.77
N ARG A 250 12.15 -16.78 -8.05
CA ARG A 250 11.47 -16.96 -9.34
C ARG A 250 12.26 -16.39 -10.53
N LEU A 251 12.96 -15.28 -10.30
CA LEU A 251 13.81 -14.62 -11.31
C LEU A 251 15.20 -15.26 -11.46
N GLY A 252 15.52 -16.28 -10.66
CA GLY A 252 16.83 -16.94 -10.66
C GLY A 252 17.97 -16.05 -10.14
N LEU A 253 17.67 -15.12 -9.23
CA LEU A 253 18.62 -14.12 -8.71
C LEU A 253 19.06 -14.39 -7.26
N ALA A 254 18.68 -15.52 -6.66
CA ALA A 254 18.96 -15.84 -5.25
C ALA A 254 20.46 -15.86 -4.89
N GLU A 255 21.33 -16.16 -5.83
CA GLU A 255 22.80 -16.14 -5.63
C GLU A 255 23.39 -14.72 -5.61
N ARG A 256 22.65 -13.71 -6.12
CA ARG A 256 23.09 -12.31 -6.21
C ARG A 256 22.34 -11.38 -5.27
N VAL A 257 21.13 -11.73 -4.89
CA VAL A 257 20.25 -10.88 -4.08
C VAL A 257 20.00 -11.56 -2.74
N GLU A 258 20.53 -10.99 -1.68
CA GLU A 258 20.30 -11.40 -0.30
C GLU A 258 19.19 -10.53 0.30
N VAL A 259 18.11 -11.16 0.78
CA VAL A 259 16.97 -10.45 1.39
C VAL A 259 17.03 -10.59 2.91
N VAL A 260 17.28 -9.49 3.61
CA VAL A 260 17.50 -9.45 5.06
C VAL A 260 16.55 -8.48 5.77
N ARG A 261 16.22 -8.80 7.01
CA ARG A 261 15.45 -7.88 7.85
C ARG A 261 16.38 -6.83 8.45
N ALA A 262 16.12 -5.56 8.18
CA ALA A 262 16.82 -4.44 8.78
C ALA A 262 15.90 -3.23 8.93
N ASP A 263 16.19 -2.39 9.92
CA ASP A 263 15.61 -1.05 10.01
C ASP A 263 16.46 -0.11 9.16
N LEU A 264 16.10 0.04 7.89
CA LEU A 264 16.82 0.73 6.83
C LEU A 264 18.09 -0.02 6.39
N PHE A 265 19.26 0.34 6.87
CA PHE A 265 20.54 -0.12 6.35
C PHE A 265 20.98 -1.49 6.91
N PRO A 266 21.54 -2.36 6.06
CA PRO A 266 22.26 -3.52 6.53
C PRO A 266 23.65 -3.12 7.05
N PRO A 267 24.37 -4.01 7.77
CA PRO A 267 25.75 -3.77 8.13
C PRO A 267 26.67 -3.61 6.91
N GLY A 268 27.67 -2.73 7.02
CA GLY A 268 28.68 -2.51 5.99
C GLY A 268 28.43 -1.27 5.13
N ARG A 269 29.14 -1.19 4.02
CA ARG A 269 29.09 -0.08 3.05
C ARG A 269 28.91 -0.61 1.64
N ALA A 270 28.25 0.17 0.79
CA ALA A 270 28.08 -0.15 -0.62
C ALA A 270 28.38 1.05 -1.52
N PRO A 271 28.88 0.80 -2.75
CA PRO A 271 29.09 1.85 -3.75
C PRO A 271 27.77 2.39 -4.33
N LEU A 272 26.66 1.67 -4.18
CA LEU A 272 25.35 2.11 -4.60
C LEU A 272 24.30 1.75 -3.53
N ILE A 273 23.49 2.72 -3.15
CA ILE A 273 22.37 2.49 -2.23
C ILE A 273 21.12 3.12 -2.83
N VAL A 274 20.09 2.31 -3.05
CA VAL A 274 18.83 2.76 -3.64
C VAL A 274 17.72 2.72 -2.60
N CYS A 275 16.86 3.72 -2.60
CA CYS A 275 15.68 3.77 -1.76
C CYS A 275 14.50 4.40 -2.51
N ASN A 276 13.36 3.73 -2.47
CA ASN A 276 12.07 4.28 -2.90
C ASN A 276 11.14 4.37 -1.67
N PRO A 277 11.29 5.39 -0.80
CA PRO A 277 10.47 5.51 0.39
C PRO A 277 9.03 5.89 0.02
N PRO A 278 8.06 5.78 0.94
CA PRO A 278 6.73 6.35 0.72
C PRO A 278 6.82 7.87 0.51
N TRP A 279 6.09 8.39 -0.48
CA TRP A 279 6.34 9.75 -0.99
C TRP A 279 5.59 10.86 -0.25
N VAL A 280 4.51 10.54 0.45
CA VAL A 280 3.61 11.54 1.04
C VAL A 280 3.66 11.50 2.57
N PRO A 281 3.98 12.63 3.25
CA PRO A 281 4.09 12.69 4.70
C PRO A 281 2.72 12.72 5.39
N ALA A 282 1.98 11.61 5.33
CA ALA A 282 0.67 11.46 5.95
C ALA A 282 0.55 10.10 6.67
N ARG A 283 -0.47 9.95 7.50
CA ARG A 283 -0.70 8.69 8.22
C ARG A 283 -1.44 7.69 7.34
N PRO A 284 -0.95 6.45 7.18
CA PRO A 284 -1.68 5.40 6.48
C PRO A 284 -2.94 4.99 7.27
N SER A 285 -3.97 4.54 6.58
CA SER A 285 -5.21 4.02 7.15
C SER A 285 -5.47 2.55 6.81
N SER A 286 -4.58 1.94 6.04
CA SER A 286 -4.63 0.51 5.69
C SER A 286 -3.23 -0.02 5.38
N PRO A 287 -2.99 -1.34 5.42
CA PRO A 287 -1.68 -1.92 5.11
C PRO A 287 -1.12 -1.50 3.75
N VAL A 288 -1.94 -1.46 2.71
CA VAL A 288 -1.54 -1.04 1.35
C VAL A 288 -1.06 0.43 1.32
N GLU A 289 -1.53 1.25 2.24
CA GLU A 289 -1.16 2.66 2.30
C GLU A 289 0.20 2.93 2.96
N TYR A 290 0.78 1.97 3.69
CA TYR A 290 2.13 2.12 4.25
C TYR A 290 3.21 2.31 3.17
N ALA A 291 2.98 1.78 1.98
CA ALA A 291 3.87 1.97 0.85
C ALA A 291 3.75 3.35 0.16
N VAL A 292 2.76 4.17 0.56
CA VAL A 292 2.51 5.50 -0.03
C VAL A 292 2.70 6.63 0.98
N TYR A 293 2.40 6.37 2.24
CA TYR A 293 2.39 7.38 3.30
C TYR A 293 3.46 7.12 4.35
N ASP A 294 4.31 8.13 4.57
CA ASP A 294 5.40 8.17 5.56
C ASP A 294 5.12 9.25 6.60
N PRO A 295 4.53 8.92 7.77
CA PRO A 295 4.21 9.91 8.78
C PRO A 295 5.45 10.70 9.22
N GLY A 296 5.44 12.03 8.97
CA GLY A 296 6.57 12.90 9.29
C GLY A 296 7.80 12.65 8.44
N SER A 297 7.69 12.01 7.28
CA SER A 297 8.82 11.66 6.40
C SER A 297 9.93 10.86 7.12
N ARG A 298 9.53 9.96 8.02
CA ARG A 298 10.47 9.25 8.92
C ARG A 298 11.44 8.37 8.13
N MET A 299 10.94 7.62 7.15
CA MET A 299 11.79 6.77 6.31
C MET A 299 12.73 7.61 5.45
N LEU A 300 12.21 8.69 4.84
CA LEU A 300 13.02 9.63 4.07
C LEU A 300 14.16 10.20 4.90
N HIS A 301 13.88 10.77 6.08
CA HIS A 301 14.91 11.34 6.94
C HIS A 301 15.87 10.27 7.48
N GLY A 302 15.37 9.09 7.85
CA GLY A 302 16.22 7.98 8.27
C GLY A 302 17.19 7.53 7.18
N PHE A 303 16.71 7.45 5.93
CA PHE A 303 17.56 7.14 4.78
C PHE A 303 18.64 8.22 4.57
N LEU A 304 18.27 9.50 4.52
CA LEU A 304 19.23 10.58 4.29
C LEU A 304 20.30 10.63 5.39
N ASN A 305 19.89 10.54 6.65
CA ASN A 305 20.81 10.65 7.80
C ASN A 305 21.80 9.47 7.90
N GLY A 306 21.42 8.27 7.45
CA GLY A 306 22.31 7.10 7.47
C GLY A 306 23.12 6.90 6.19
N LEU A 307 22.84 7.64 5.12
CA LEU A 307 23.38 7.39 3.80
C LEU A 307 24.91 7.57 3.74
N THR A 308 25.45 8.65 4.32
CA THR A 308 26.90 8.94 4.32
C THR A 308 27.71 7.86 5.04
N ASP A 309 27.15 7.28 6.10
CA ASP A 309 27.83 6.21 6.86
C ASP A 309 27.80 4.87 6.13
N ALA A 310 26.77 4.64 5.31
CA ALA A 310 26.57 3.40 4.58
C ALA A 310 27.23 3.41 3.17
N LEU A 311 27.57 4.58 2.64
CA LEU A 311 28.27 4.70 1.34
C LEU A 311 29.76 4.41 1.46
N THR A 312 30.34 3.80 0.41
CA THR A 312 31.81 3.86 0.17
C THR A 312 32.22 5.28 -0.18
N PRO A 313 33.52 5.66 -0.10
CA PRO A 313 33.96 7.04 -0.35
C PRO A 313 33.49 7.65 -1.68
N ASP A 314 33.45 6.86 -2.76
CA ASP A 314 32.98 7.30 -4.09
C ASP A 314 31.59 6.74 -4.43
N GLY A 315 30.82 6.36 -3.40
CA GLY A 315 29.50 5.76 -3.56
C GLY A 315 28.41 6.79 -3.82
N GLU A 316 27.30 6.31 -4.38
CA GLU A 316 26.10 7.12 -4.63
C GLU A 316 24.87 6.53 -3.94
N GLY A 317 24.07 7.41 -3.37
CA GLY A 317 22.70 7.13 -2.95
C GLY A 317 21.71 7.54 -4.02
N TRP A 318 20.82 6.65 -4.40
CA TRP A 318 19.74 6.92 -5.34
C TRP A 318 18.41 6.99 -4.58
N LEU A 319 17.89 8.18 -4.43
CA LEU A 319 16.59 8.42 -3.79
C LEU A 319 15.52 8.62 -4.86
N ILE A 320 14.51 7.77 -4.87
CA ILE A 320 13.35 7.91 -5.74
C ILE A 320 12.25 8.63 -4.97
N LEU A 321 11.77 9.75 -5.49
CA LEU A 321 10.76 10.56 -4.82
C LEU A 321 9.89 11.31 -5.82
N SER A 322 8.57 11.31 -5.58
CA SER A 322 7.64 12.17 -6.30
C SER A 322 7.53 13.55 -5.64
N ASP A 323 7.36 14.58 -6.43
CA ASP A 323 7.05 15.94 -5.96
C ASP A 323 5.54 16.14 -5.64
N LEU A 324 4.75 15.07 -5.64
CA LEU A 324 3.33 15.11 -5.29
C LEU A 324 3.09 15.79 -3.93
N ALA A 325 3.96 15.52 -2.93
CA ALA A 325 3.85 16.15 -1.62
C ALA A 325 4.03 17.68 -1.69
N GLU A 326 4.83 18.18 -2.62
CA GLU A 326 5.03 19.63 -2.86
C GLU A 326 3.77 20.24 -3.49
N HIS A 327 3.22 19.60 -4.51
CA HIS A 327 1.97 20.03 -5.14
C HIS A 327 0.76 19.98 -4.19
N LEU A 328 0.80 19.10 -3.19
CA LEU A 328 -0.20 19.01 -2.13
C LEU A 328 0.06 20.01 -0.98
N GLY A 329 1.17 20.75 -0.98
CA GLY A 329 1.54 21.69 0.09
C GLY A 329 1.90 21.01 1.41
N LEU A 330 2.36 19.75 1.36
CA LEU A 330 2.72 18.95 2.54
C LEU A 330 4.22 18.94 2.82
N ARG A 331 5.05 19.36 1.87
CA ARG A 331 6.49 19.55 1.95
C ARG A 331 6.87 20.55 0.87
N THR A 332 7.90 21.36 1.10
CA THR A 332 8.43 22.25 0.06
C THR A 332 9.70 21.65 -0.56
N ARG A 333 10.07 22.18 -1.73
CA ARG A 333 11.35 21.83 -2.38
C ARG A 333 12.53 22.25 -1.53
N GLU A 334 12.45 23.42 -0.90
CA GLU A 334 13.49 23.96 0.00
C GLU A 334 13.70 23.06 1.21
N GLU A 335 12.61 22.55 1.81
CA GLU A 335 12.70 21.59 2.92
C GLU A 335 13.41 20.29 2.50
N LEU A 336 13.12 19.78 1.28
CA LEU A 336 13.78 18.59 0.76
C LEU A 336 15.28 18.82 0.54
N LEU A 337 15.65 19.93 -0.13
CA LEU A 337 17.05 20.26 -0.39
C LEU A 337 17.82 20.56 0.91
N GLY A 338 17.19 21.27 1.85
CA GLY A 338 17.75 21.50 3.18
C GLY A 338 17.98 20.20 3.98
N ALA A 339 17.13 19.18 3.77
CA ALA A 339 17.34 17.86 4.38
C ALA A 339 18.58 17.14 3.77
N PHE A 340 18.83 17.29 2.46
CA PHE A 340 20.06 16.78 1.85
C PHE A 340 21.30 17.44 2.43
N GLU A 341 21.32 18.77 2.49
CA GLU A 341 22.44 19.54 3.06
C GLU A 341 22.68 19.19 4.52
N SER A 342 21.61 19.11 5.32
CA SER A 342 21.70 18.77 6.75
C SER A 342 22.25 17.37 6.99
N ALA A 343 22.03 16.44 6.06
CA ALA A 343 22.59 15.09 6.06
C ALA A 343 24.02 14.99 5.50
N GLY A 344 24.64 16.13 5.14
CA GLY A 344 25.98 16.17 4.54
C GLY A 344 26.01 15.57 3.12
N LEU A 345 24.90 15.70 2.38
CA LEU A 345 24.75 15.18 1.02
C LEU A 345 24.71 16.30 -0.01
N ARG A 346 25.31 16.05 -1.16
CA ARG A 346 25.19 16.89 -2.35
C ARG A 346 24.47 16.15 -3.48
N VAL A 347 23.70 16.88 -4.28
CA VAL A 347 23.10 16.36 -5.49
C VAL A 347 24.15 16.26 -6.59
N VAL A 348 24.35 15.06 -7.10
CA VAL A 348 25.23 14.78 -8.24
C VAL A 348 24.48 15.00 -9.54
N ASP A 349 23.24 14.47 -9.61
CA ASP A 349 22.40 14.49 -10.80
C ASP A 349 20.95 14.18 -10.43
N ARG A 350 20.02 14.42 -11.36
CA ARG A 350 18.61 14.11 -11.20
C ARG A 350 17.99 13.66 -12.51
N LEU A 351 17.35 12.51 -12.52
CA LEU A 351 16.57 12.00 -13.64
C LEU A 351 15.09 12.13 -13.29
N ASP A 352 14.30 12.63 -14.23
CA ASP A 352 12.88 12.92 -14.03
C ASP A 352 12.02 12.11 -15.01
N THR A 353 10.85 11.66 -14.55
CA THR A 353 9.82 11.06 -15.38
C THR A 353 8.42 11.51 -14.92
N ARG A 354 7.46 11.47 -15.82
CA ARG A 354 6.06 11.80 -15.50
C ARG A 354 5.22 10.53 -15.37
N PRO A 355 4.30 10.48 -14.38
CA PRO A 355 3.37 9.36 -14.27
C PRO A 355 2.50 9.22 -15.52
N THR A 356 2.39 7.98 -16.01
CA THR A 356 1.56 7.64 -17.20
C THR A 356 0.24 6.96 -16.81
N HIS A 357 0.02 6.70 -15.51
CA HIS A 357 -1.13 5.95 -15.04
C HIS A 357 -2.46 6.75 -15.12
N HIS A 358 -3.58 6.04 -15.26
CA HIS A 358 -4.92 6.58 -15.43
C HIS A 358 -5.32 7.67 -14.40
N ARG A 359 -4.91 7.56 -13.13
CA ARG A 359 -5.25 8.57 -12.12
C ARG A 359 -4.59 9.94 -12.34
N ALA A 360 -3.48 10.00 -13.07
CA ALA A 360 -2.84 11.27 -13.41
C ALA A 360 -3.68 12.06 -14.44
N THR A 361 -4.48 11.36 -15.24
CA THR A 361 -5.32 11.95 -16.31
C THR A 361 -6.80 12.06 -15.92
N ASP A 362 -7.22 11.56 -14.74
CA ASP A 362 -8.61 11.60 -14.30
C ASP A 362 -9.01 13.00 -13.80
N ALA A 363 -9.66 13.77 -14.65
CA ALA A 363 -10.18 15.10 -14.32
C ALA A 363 -11.28 15.09 -13.22
N GLY A 364 -11.85 13.94 -12.90
CA GLY A 364 -12.82 13.77 -11.80
C GLY A 364 -12.18 13.58 -10.43
N ASP A 365 -10.86 13.35 -10.36
CA ASP A 365 -10.13 13.22 -9.09
C ASP A 365 -10.04 14.59 -8.39
N PRO A 366 -10.47 14.73 -7.13
CA PRO A 366 -10.33 15.97 -6.36
C PRO A 366 -8.90 16.50 -6.26
N LEU A 367 -7.90 15.62 -6.44
CA LEU A 367 -6.47 15.93 -6.40
C LEU A 367 -5.85 15.97 -7.81
N HIS A 368 -6.68 16.03 -8.86
CA HIS A 368 -6.23 15.96 -10.25
C HIS A 368 -5.12 16.98 -10.57
N ALA A 369 -5.26 18.24 -10.15
CA ALA A 369 -4.27 19.28 -10.44
C ALA A 369 -2.87 18.90 -9.92
N ALA A 370 -2.78 18.38 -8.69
CA ALA A 370 -1.53 17.93 -8.10
C ALA A 370 -0.97 16.67 -8.81
N ARG A 371 -1.84 15.70 -9.13
CA ARG A 371 -1.43 14.45 -9.81
C ARG A 371 -1.02 14.66 -11.27
N ALA A 372 -1.67 15.58 -11.96
CA ALA A 372 -1.32 15.92 -13.35
C ALA A 372 0.01 16.70 -13.47
N ALA A 373 0.36 17.43 -12.41
CA ALA A 373 1.63 18.14 -12.32
C ALA A 373 2.80 17.28 -11.81
N GLU A 374 2.49 16.10 -11.23
CA GLU A 374 3.44 15.20 -10.57
C GLU A 374 4.61 14.82 -11.46
N VAL A 375 5.81 14.91 -10.90
CA VAL A 375 7.07 14.43 -11.47
C VAL A 375 7.72 13.47 -10.48
N THR A 376 8.08 12.28 -10.94
CA THR A 376 8.87 11.32 -10.17
C THR A 376 10.34 11.51 -10.54
N SER A 377 11.18 11.69 -9.53
CA SER A 377 12.61 11.96 -9.72
C SER A 377 13.45 10.88 -9.06
N LEU A 378 14.52 10.47 -9.71
CA LEU A 378 15.64 9.77 -9.11
C LEU A 378 16.74 10.78 -8.84
N TRP A 379 16.96 11.07 -7.56
CA TRP A 379 18.02 11.94 -7.08
C TRP A 379 19.28 11.11 -6.86
N ARG A 380 20.36 11.46 -7.54
CA ARG A 380 21.68 10.87 -7.32
C ARG A 380 22.42 11.75 -6.30
N LEU A 381 22.69 11.17 -5.15
CA LEU A 381 23.27 11.86 -3.98
C LEU A 381 24.66 11.27 -3.69
N ALA A 382 25.61 12.10 -3.30
CA ALA A 382 26.92 11.68 -2.80
C ALA A 382 27.24 12.42 -1.50
N ALA A 383 28.20 11.92 -0.73
CA ALA A 383 28.74 12.65 0.40
C ALA A 383 29.28 14.02 -0.07
N GLY A 384 28.99 15.08 0.72
CA GLY A 384 29.40 16.45 0.44
C GLY A 384 30.87 16.72 0.71
#